data_88730be1b70e5e5d9c205e690dcc6a9f
#
_entry.id   88730be1b70e5e5d9c205e690dcc6a9f
#
_cell.length_a   1.000
_cell.length_b   1.000
_cell.length_c   1.000
_cell.angle_alpha   90.00
_cell.angle_beta   90.00
_cell.angle_gamma   90.00
#
_symmetry.space_group_name_H-M   'P 1'
#
loop_
_entity.id
_entity.type
_entity.pdbx_description
1 polymer ?
#
loop_
_entity_poly.entity_id
_entity_poly.type
_entity_poly.pdbx_seq_one_letter_code
_entity_poly.pdbx_strand_id
1 'polypeptide(L)'
;MNKTLLTLAMALAASGTALAAELPDNIKAAGKVVVANTPNYPPMEYRDPATNELMGLDIDLGTALAKQLGIEVEWSDIGFEQMISSLTTGRVDLIESGMSDLPKRRDALDFLDYMKSGAQFYSTTAHKDEFKQPTDLCGKTIGMSRRTSFPDETAKWSAANCEAKGLPAIKVVGTEGSADARTQLKQGRVDAAVQGSETLPYLMSVDKGAFFTIGEPYTAVYQGIGFDKTKPELRDAYIDGLKALMENGEYKKIFTKWGLEGAMLDGIYINGEARK
;
A
#
# COMPACT_ATOMS: atom_id res chain seq x y z
N MET A 1 -68.15 -35.39 -16.33
CA MET A 1 -66.89 -35.23 -17.02
C MET A 1 -66.30 -33.85 -16.64
N ASN A 2 -65.53 -33.77 -15.55
CA ASN A 2 -64.94 -32.52 -15.08
C ASN A 2 -63.50 -32.43 -15.57
N LYS A 3 -63.16 -31.44 -16.38
CA LYS A 3 -61.82 -31.11 -16.76
C LYS A 3 -61.27 -30.02 -15.86
N THR A 4 -60.37 -30.38 -14.95
CA THR A 4 -59.62 -29.44 -14.11
C THR A 4 -58.43 -28.92 -14.91
N LEU A 5 -58.43 -27.63 -15.23
CA LEU A 5 -57.26 -26.91 -15.77
C LEU A 5 -56.30 -26.60 -14.63
N LEU A 6 -55.08 -27.14 -14.70
CA LEU A 6 -53.97 -26.81 -13.84
C LEU A 6 -53.21 -25.65 -14.48
N THR A 7 -53.33 -24.43 -13.92
CA THR A 7 -52.55 -23.25 -14.30
C THR A 7 -51.21 -23.28 -13.58
N LEU A 8 -50.12 -23.54 -14.32
CA LEU A 8 -48.75 -23.50 -13.84
C LEU A 8 -48.27 -22.02 -13.86
N ALA A 9 -48.21 -21.39 -12.69
CA ALA A 9 -47.62 -20.04 -12.53
C ALA A 9 -46.10 -20.14 -12.55
N MET A 10 -45.48 -19.72 -13.63
CA MET A 10 -44.03 -19.57 -13.76
C MET A 10 -43.58 -18.30 -13.04
N ALA A 11 -42.99 -18.42 -11.85
CA ALA A 11 -42.35 -17.34 -11.13
C ALA A 11 -41.03 -17.01 -11.86
N LEU A 12 -40.98 -15.91 -12.61
CA LEU A 12 -39.74 -15.32 -13.07
C LEU A 12 -38.99 -14.75 -11.85
N ALA A 13 -37.96 -15.47 -11.39
CA ALA A 13 -36.97 -14.90 -10.50
C ALA A 13 -36.16 -13.87 -11.30
N ALA A 14 -36.44 -12.58 -11.12
CA ALA A 14 -35.58 -11.49 -11.59
C ALA A 14 -34.29 -11.54 -10.76
N SER A 15 -33.29 -12.24 -11.26
CA SER A 15 -31.92 -12.13 -10.78
C SER A 15 -31.47 -10.72 -11.13
N GLY A 16 -31.53 -9.79 -10.19
CA GLY A 16 -30.93 -8.47 -10.33
C GLY A 16 -29.43 -8.67 -10.46
N THR A 17 -28.93 -8.66 -11.69
CA THR A 17 -27.50 -8.44 -11.95
C THR A 17 -27.19 -7.05 -11.45
N ALA A 18 -26.45 -6.92 -10.32
CA ALA A 18 -25.79 -5.67 -10.00
C ALA A 18 -24.97 -5.29 -11.24
N LEU A 19 -25.34 -4.18 -11.88
CA LEU A 19 -24.53 -3.63 -12.96
C LEU A 19 -23.18 -3.29 -12.34
N ALA A 20 -22.09 -3.89 -12.86
CA ALA A 20 -20.73 -3.51 -12.50
C ALA A 20 -20.57 -2.01 -12.78
N ALA A 21 -19.86 -1.31 -11.88
CA ALA A 21 -19.63 0.11 -12.05
C ALA A 21 -18.90 0.36 -13.39
N GLU A 22 -19.41 1.31 -14.17
CA GLU A 22 -18.82 1.61 -15.46
C GLU A 22 -17.58 2.51 -15.30
N LEU A 23 -16.55 2.24 -16.12
CA LEU A 23 -15.40 3.13 -16.23
C LEU A 23 -15.81 4.52 -16.72
N PRO A 24 -15.14 5.60 -16.26
CA PRO A 24 -15.34 6.95 -16.83
C PRO A 24 -15.14 6.98 -18.35
N ASP A 25 -15.91 7.80 -19.05
CA ASP A 25 -15.89 7.85 -20.53
C ASP A 25 -14.52 8.19 -21.12
N ASN A 26 -13.75 9.07 -20.46
CA ASN A 26 -12.40 9.41 -20.86
C ASN A 26 -11.44 8.21 -20.74
N ILE A 27 -11.56 7.37 -19.72
CA ILE A 27 -10.77 6.16 -19.53
C ILE A 27 -11.17 5.09 -20.55
N LYS A 28 -12.49 4.90 -20.78
CA LYS A 28 -13.00 4.00 -21.83
C LYS A 28 -12.46 4.40 -23.21
N ALA A 29 -12.52 5.69 -23.55
CA ALA A 29 -12.07 6.20 -24.84
C ALA A 29 -10.54 6.07 -25.02
N ALA A 30 -9.77 6.28 -23.94
CA ALA A 30 -8.31 6.12 -23.94
C ALA A 30 -7.87 4.64 -23.97
N GLY A 31 -8.71 3.72 -23.47
CA GLY A 31 -8.36 2.30 -23.30
C GLY A 31 -7.27 2.05 -22.28
N LYS A 32 -6.92 3.04 -21.47
CA LYS A 32 -5.86 2.96 -20.46
C LYS A 32 -6.11 3.89 -19.29
N VAL A 33 -5.42 3.60 -18.18
CA VAL A 33 -5.34 4.44 -16.98
C VAL A 33 -3.89 4.85 -16.73
N VAL A 34 -3.66 6.11 -16.34
CA VAL A 34 -2.34 6.64 -15.98
C VAL A 34 -2.18 6.58 -14.47
N VAL A 35 -1.20 5.80 -14.00
CA VAL A 35 -0.99 5.48 -12.58
C VAL A 35 0.28 6.13 -12.07
N ALA A 36 0.17 6.98 -11.03
CA ALA A 36 1.35 7.53 -10.34
C ALA A 36 2.02 6.45 -9.49
N ASN A 37 3.33 6.29 -9.66
CA ASN A 37 4.15 5.31 -8.96
C ASN A 37 5.56 5.87 -8.73
N THR A 38 6.23 5.50 -7.61
CA THR A 38 7.64 5.84 -7.34
C THR A 38 8.44 4.55 -7.18
N PRO A 39 9.14 4.05 -8.20
CA PRO A 39 9.71 2.70 -8.18
C PRO A 39 11.02 2.60 -7.39
N ASN A 40 10.94 2.80 -6.07
CA ASN A 40 12.07 2.75 -5.14
C ASN A 40 11.77 2.02 -3.81
N TYR A 41 10.67 1.27 -3.75
CA TYR A 41 10.14 0.66 -2.53
C TYR A 41 9.87 -0.85 -2.66
N PRO A 42 10.91 -1.69 -2.89
CA PRO A 42 10.74 -3.13 -3.02
C PRO A 42 10.22 -3.77 -1.71
N PRO A 43 9.36 -4.79 -1.80
CA PRO A 43 8.87 -5.49 -3.00
C PRO A 43 7.59 -4.88 -3.59
N MET A 44 7.17 -3.67 -3.13
CA MET A 44 5.92 -3.03 -3.55
C MET A 44 6.02 -2.53 -5.00
N GLU A 45 7.01 -1.66 -5.27
CA GLU A 45 7.32 -1.13 -6.58
C GLU A 45 8.81 -0.77 -6.70
N TYR A 46 9.47 -1.32 -7.71
CA TYR A 46 10.88 -1.06 -7.96
C TYR A 46 11.28 -1.44 -9.38
N ARG A 47 12.47 -0.97 -9.79
CA ARG A 47 13.08 -1.42 -11.02
C ARG A 47 14.07 -2.53 -10.72
N ASP A 48 13.97 -3.63 -11.46
CA ASP A 48 14.95 -4.72 -11.40
C ASP A 48 16.35 -4.18 -11.74
N PRO A 49 17.35 -4.39 -10.87
CA PRO A 49 18.69 -3.83 -11.12
C PRO A 49 19.40 -4.39 -12.37
N ALA A 50 19.01 -5.57 -12.84
CA ALA A 50 19.64 -6.23 -13.98
C ALA A 50 18.95 -5.90 -15.31
N THR A 51 17.61 -5.83 -15.30
CA THR A 51 16.80 -5.65 -16.53
C THR A 51 16.21 -4.26 -16.66
N ASN A 52 16.17 -3.47 -15.57
CA ASN A 52 15.48 -2.19 -15.45
C ASN A 52 13.96 -2.28 -15.63
N GLU A 53 13.39 -3.49 -15.63
CA GLU A 53 11.95 -3.70 -15.69
C GLU A 53 11.27 -3.21 -14.41
N LEU A 54 10.11 -2.60 -14.57
CA LEU A 54 9.26 -2.18 -13.46
C LEU A 54 8.53 -3.41 -12.91
N MET A 55 8.65 -3.65 -11.61
CA MET A 55 8.09 -4.83 -10.96
C MET A 55 7.74 -4.56 -9.49
N GLY A 56 6.94 -5.44 -8.92
CA GLY A 56 6.51 -5.35 -7.53
C GLY A 56 5.07 -5.77 -7.35
N LEU A 57 4.61 -5.83 -6.07
CA LEU A 57 3.23 -6.18 -5.74
C LEU A 57 2.26 -5.19 -6.35
N ASP A 58 2.51 -3.88 -6.21
CA ASP A 58 1.65 -2.82 -6.74
C ASP A 58 1.56 -2.89 -8.27
N ILE A 59 2.69 -3.21 -8.93
CA ILE A 59 2.73 -3.34 -10.39
C ILE A 59 1.90 -4.53 -10.87
N ASP A 60 2.03 -5.68 -10.18
CA ASP A 60 1.25 -6.87 -10.51
C ASP A 60 -0.25 -6.65 -10.22
N LEU A 61 -0.59 -6.03 -9.06
CA LEU A 61 -1.98 -5.78 -8.67
C LEU A 61 -2.66 -4.77 -9.60
N GLY A 62 -2.03 -3.62 -9.86
CA GLY A 62 -2.58 -2.61 -10.75
C GLY A 62 -2.74 -3.11 -12.17
N THR A 63 -1.78 -3.91 -12.67
CA THR A 63 -1.89 -4.57 -13.98
C THR A 63 -3.04 -5.57 -14.03
N ALA A 64 -3.22 -6.36 -12.97
CA ALA A 64 -4.32 -7.32 -12.88
C ALA A 64 -5.68 -6.62 -12.79
N LEU A 65 -5.78 -5.51 -12.03
CA LEU A 65 -6.99 -4.68 -11.93
C LEU A 65 -7.36 -4.07 -13.27
N ALA A 66 -6.41 -3.44 -13.96
CA ALA A 66 -6.67 -2.85 -15.27
C ALA A 66 -7.10 -3.92 -16.29
N LYS A 67 -6.45 -5.07 -16.31
CA LYS A 67 -6.84 -6.22 -17.15
C LYS A 67 -8.26 -6.70 -16.83
N GLN A 68 -8.63 -6.78 -15.55
CA GLN A 68 -9.98 -7.15 -15.11
C GLN A 68 -11.04 -6.16 -15.63
N LEU A 69 -10.67 -4.87 -15.74
CA LEU A 69 -11.51 -3.79 -16.24
C LEU A 69 -11.45 -3.63 -17.78
N GLY A 70 -10.61 -4.42 -18.48
CA GLY A 70 -10.47 -4.38 -19.93
C GLY A 70 -9.70 -3.17 -20.45
N ILE A 71 -8.80 -2.59 -19.65
CA ILE A 71 -7.94 -1.46 -20.00
C ILE A 71 -6.47 -1.79 -19.75
N GLU A 72 -5.57 -0.91 -20.24
CA GLU A 72 -4.12 -0.99 -19.97
C GLU A 72 -3.69 -0.03 -18.87
N VAL A 73 -2.50 -0.27 -18.27
CA VAL A 73 -1.85 0.63 -17.31
C VAL A 73 -0.70 1.36 -18.00
N GLU A 74 -0.68 2.68 -17.86
CA GLU A 74 0.49 3.51 -18.10
C GLU A 74 1.09 3.96 -16.76
N TRP A 75 2.24 3.38 -16.39
CA TRP A 75 2.93 3.74 -15.16
C TRP A 75 3.69 5.05 -15.33
N SER A 76 3.41 6.04 -14.48
CA SER A 76 4.05 7.36 -14.46
C SER A 76 4.95 7.48 -13.24
N ASP A 77 6.28 7.54 -13.46
CA ASP A 77 7.28 7.72 -12.41
C ASP A 77 7.21 9.16 -11.88
N ILE A 78 6.66 9.31 -10.68
CA ILE A 78 6.41 10.61 -10.03
C ILE A 78 6.94 10.55 -8.60
N GLY A 79 7.65 11.59 -8.17
CA GLY A 79 8.09 11.70 -6.77
C GLY A 79 6.92 11.62 -5.79
N PHE A 80 7.06 10.84 -4.72
CA PHE A 80 5.97 10.49 -3.79
C PHE A 80 5.21 11.72 -3.27
N GLU A 81 5.90 12.81 -2.98
CA GLU A 81 5.31 14.07 -2.51
C GLU A 81 4.46 14.81 -3.56
N GLN A 82 4.64 14.48 -4.84
CA GLN A 82 3.95 15.14 -5.95
C GLN A 82 2.70 14.37 -6.40
N MET A 83 2.51 13.12 -5.92
CA MET A 83 1.45 12.23 -6.40
C MET A 83 0.05 12.82 -6.18
N ILE A 84 -0.25 13.30 -4.97
CA ILE A 84 -1.57 13.86 -4.65
C ILE A 84 -1.87 15.07 -5.53
N SER A 85 -0.90 15.97 -5.70
CA SER A 85 -1.08 17.14 -6.58
C SER A 85 -1.22 16.75 -8.05
N SER A 86 -0.50 15.72 -8.50
CA SER A 86 -0.62 15.19 -9.87
C SER A 86 -1.99 14.59 -10.12
N LEU A 87 -2.57 13.89 -9.15
CA LEU A 87 -3.92 13.33 -9.23
C LEU A 87 -4.99 14.44 -9.24
N THR A 88 -4.94 15.36 -8.28
CA THR A 88 -5.96 16.42 -8.16
C THR A 88 -5.94 17.42 -9.34
N THR A 89 -4.80 17.54 -10.03
CA THR A 89 -4.69 18.35 -11.26
C THR A 89 -5.01 17.56 -12.55
N GLY A 90 -5.30 16.26 -12.44
CA GLY A 90 -5.65 15.41 -13.59
C GLY A 90 -4.46 15.02 -14.46
N ARG A 91 -3.22 15.10 -13.94
CA ARG A 91 -2.02 14.63 -14.63
C ARG A 91 -1.92 13.11 -14.63
N VAL A 92 -2.48 12.46 -13.62
CA VAL A 92 -2.65 11.02 -13.49
C VAL A 92 -4.08 10.72 -13.09
N ASP A 93 -4.54 9.48 -13.27
CA ASP A 93 -5.91 9.07 -12.99
C ASP A 93 -6.06 8.46 -11.59
N LEU A 94 -4.99 7.83 -11.09
CA LEU A 94 -4.94 7.25 -9.73
C LEU A 94 -3.50 7.17 -9.22
N ILE A 95 -3.34 6.83 -7.93
CA ILE A 95 -2.06 6.61 -7.25
C ILE A 95 -2.01 5.16 -6.77
N GLU A 96 -0.97 4.40 -7.16
CA GLU A 96 -0.68 3.07 -6.62
C GLU A 96 0.82 2.97 -6.38
N SER A 97 1.25 3.21 -5.12
CA SER A 97 2.66 3.32 -4.72
C SER A 97 2.82 3.20 -3.21
N GLY A 98 2.41 2.06 -2.62
CA GLY A 98 2.55 1.80 -1.19
C GLY A 98 1.99 2.92 -0.30
N MET A 99 0.99 3.65 -0.77
CA MET A 99 0.51 4.85 -0.07
C MET A 99 -0.40 4.50 1.10
N SER A 100 0.04 4.86 2.33
CA SER A 100 -0.79 4.67 3.53
C SER A 100 -2.07 5.50 3.46
N ASP A 101 -3.20 4.87 3.76
CA ASP A 101 -4.48 5.51 3.97
C ASP A 101 -4.48 6.25 5.31
N LEU A 102 -4.32 7.56 5.27
CA LEU A 102 -4.24 8.43 6.45
C LEU A 102 -5.37 9.47 6.42
N PRO A 103 -5.97 9.81 7.59
CA PRO A 103 -7.02 10.82 7.65
C PRO A 103 -6.68 12.13 6.92
N LYS A 104 -5.45 12.62 7.07
CA LYS A 104 -4.99 13.86 6.40
C LYS A 104 -4.94 13.78 4.88
N ARG A 105 -4.85 12.56 4.30
CA ARG A 105 -4.87 12.35 2.85
C ARG A 105 -6.28 12.22 2.32
N ARG A 106 -7.22 11.76 3.16
CA ARG A 106 -8.65 11.61 2.83
C ARG A 106 -9.36 12.95 2.62
N ASP A 107 -8.71 14.09 2.91
CA ASP A 107 -9.24 15.40 2.52
C ASP A 107 -9.32 15.56 1.00
N ALA A 108 -8.36 14.99 0.26
CA ALA A 108 -8.25 15.06 -1.20
C ALA A 108 -8.54 13.73 -1.91
N LEU A 109 -8.32 12.61 -1.25
CA LEU A 109 -8.38 11.26 -1.83
C LEU A 109 -9.47 10.42 -1.20
N ASP A 110 -10.01 9.48 -2.00
CA ASP A 110 -10.59 8.25 -1.46
C ASP A 110 -9.60 7.11 -1.68
N PHE A 111 -9.47 6.23 -0.70
CA PHE A 111 -8.63 5.05 -0.77
C PHE A 111 -9.45 3.78 -0.95
N LEU A 112 -9.08 2.96 -1.94
CA LEU A 112 -9.43 1.56 -1.99
C LEU A 112 -8.27 0.78 -1.37
N ASP A 113 -8.45 0.34 -0.14
CA ASP A 113 -7.39 -0.34 0.60
C ASP A 113 -7.20 -1.76 0.05
N TYR A 114 -5.93 -2.16 -0.11
CA TYR A 114 -5.60 -3.47 -0.65
C TYR A 114 -4.71 -4.30 0.27
N MET A 115 -4.11 -3.72 1.33
CA MET A 115 -3.29 -4.47 2.29
C MET A 115 -3.15 -3.76 3.63
N LYS A 116 -2.72 -4.54 4.64
CA LYS A 116 -2.28 -4.05 5.96
C LYS A 116 -0.79 -3.74 5.93
N SER A 117 -0.39 -2.69 6.64
CA SER A 117 1.00 -2.28 6.83
C SER A 117 1.18 -1.65 8.21
N GLY A 118 2.42 -1.34 8.55
CA GLY A 118 2.76 -0.60 9.77
C GLY A 118 4.22 -0.16 9.75
N ALA A 119 4.52 0.95 10.40
CA ALA A 119 5.89 1.39 10.55
C ALA A 119 6.64 0.46 11.52
N GLN A 120 7.84 0.01 11.15
CA GLN A 120 8.65 -0.89 11.95
C GLN A 120 10.10 -0.45 11.97
N PHE A 121 10.73 -0.56 13.16
CA PHE A 121 12.15 -0.32 13.33
C PHE A 121 12.98 -1.54 12.88
N TYR A 122 14.13 -1.26 12.27
CA TYR A 122 15.12 -2.26 11.94
C TYR A 122 16.53 -1.68 12.06
N SER A 123 17.53 -2.54 12.25
CA SER A 123 18.93 -2.13 12.28
C SER A 123 19.84 -3.19 11.64
N THR A 124 21.14 -2.88 11.54
CA THR A 124 22.15 -3.86 11.12
C THR A 124 22.43 -4.87 12.23
N THR A 125 22.74 -6.09 11.87
CA THR A 125 23.05 -7.17 12.82
C THR A 125 24.19 -6.85 13.76
N ALA A 126 25.06 -5.87 13.43
CA ALA A 126 26.10 -5.35 14.33
C ALA A 126 25.53 -4.79 15.65
N HIS A 127 24.29 -4.28 15.62
CA HIS A 127 23.63 -3.72 16.81
C HIS A 127 22.65 -4.69 17.49
N LYS A 128 22.63 -5.98 17.11
CA LYS A 128 21.64 -6.95 17.60
C LYS A 128 21.68 -7.15 19.11
N ASP A 129 22.85 -7.03 19.71
CA ASP A 129 23.01 -7.16 21.18
C ASP A 129 22.67 -5.85 21.90
N GLU A 130 22.71 -4.70 21.22
CA GLU A 130 22.38 -3.38 21.75
C GLU A 130 20.87 -3.08 21.69
N PHE A 131 20.21 -3.41 20.58
CA PHE A 131 18.78 -3.09 20.34
C PHE A 131 17.92 -4.35 20.42
N LYS A 132 17.48 -4.72 21.63
CA LYS A 132 16.63 -5.91 21.88
C LYS A 132 15.14 -5.60 21.84
N GLN A 133 14.79 -4.35 22.11
CA GLN A 133 13.41 -3.85 22.15
C GLN A 133 13.34 -2.40 21.64
N PRO A 134 12.17 -1.92 21.18
CA PRO A 134 12.06 -0.58 20.62
C PRO A 134 12.51 0.55 21.54
N THR A 135 12.36 0.42 22.85
CA THR A 135 12.79 1.45 23.82
C THR A 135 14.31 1.60 23.93
N ASP A 136 15.10 0.63 23.45
CA ASP A 136 16.55 0.77 23.37
C ASP A 136 16.98 1.81 22.32
N LEU A 137 16.03 2.24 21.47
CA LEU A 137 16.22 3.29 20.48
C LEU A 137 16.03 4.71 21.03
N CYS A 138 15.61 4.87 22.30
CA CYS A 138 15.47 6.18 22.94
C CYS A 138 16.82 6.91 22.96
N GLY A 139 16.84 8.15 22.45
CA GLY A 139 18.06 8.96 22.31
C GLY A 139 18.93 8.64 21.10
N LYS A 140 18.61 7.57 20.34
CA LYS A 140 19.33 7.14 19.14
C LYS A 140 18.90 7.94 17.91
N THR A 141 19.70 7.84 16.86
CA THR A 141 19.47 8.50 15.57
C THR A 141 18.82 7.53 14.59
N ILE A 142 17.60 7.84 14.14
CA ILE A 142 16.78 6.92 13.33
C ILE A 142 16.51 7.54 11.96
N GLY A 143 16.97 6.83 10.90
CA GLY A 143 16.78 7.22 9.50
C GLY A 143 15.43 6.77 8.95
N MET A 144 14.75 7.65 8.19
CA MET A 144 13.49 7.32 7.53
C MET A 144 13.18 8.27 6.39
N SER A 145 12.38 7.85 5.42
CA SER A 145 11.95 8.71 4.32
C SER A 145 11.17 9.92 4.86
N ARG A 146 11.68 11.13 4.59
CA ARG A 146 11.13 12.40 5.12
C ARG A 146 9.74 12.76 4.58
N ARG A 147 9.33 12.17 3.47
CA ARG A 147 8.11 12.53 2.72
C ARG A 147 6.96 11.54 2.94
N THR A 148 7.14 10.65 3.91
CA THR A 148 6.14 9.66 4.33
C THR A 148 5.47 10.06 5.64
N SER A 149 4.67 9.16 6.23
CA SER A 149 4.12 9.31 7.59
C SER A 149 5.13 8.98 8.69
N PHE A 150 6.22 8.28 8.36
CA PHE A 150 7.17 7.73 9.34
C PHE A 150 7.77 8.77 10.30
N PRO A 151 8.17 10.00 9.87
CA PRO A 151 8.67 11.00 10.81
C PRO A 151 7.66 11.38 11.89
N ASP A 152 6.41 11.66 11.51
CA ASP A 152 5.35 12.04 12.44
C ASP A 152 4.97 10.87 13.37
N GLU A 153 4.90 9.65 12.84
CA GLU A 153 4.60 8.43 13.59
C GLU A 153 5.71 8.10 14.59
N THR A 154 6.98 8.20 14.17
CA THR A 154 8.12 7.98 15.05
C THR A 154 8.20 9.02 16.16
N ALA A 155 7.94 10.30 15.87
CA ALA A 155 7.90 11.36 16.87
C ALA A 155 6.81 11.11 17.94
N LYS A 156 5.61 10.71 17.51
CA LYS A 156 4.52 10.32 18.43
C LYS A 156 4.88 9.12 19.27
N TRP A 157 5.49 8.11 18.65
CA TRP A 157 5.95 6.92 19.38
C TRP A 157 7.03 7.28 20.41
N SER A 158 8.02 8.13 20.04
CA SER A 158 9.07 8.62 20.93
C SER A 158 8.49 9.37 22.13
N ALA A 159 7.57 10.31 21.89
CA ALA A 159 6.91 11.05 22.96
C ALA A 159 6.24 10.13 24.00
N ALA A 160 5.53 9.09 23.54
CA ALA A 160 4.82 8.16 24.40
C ALA A 160 5.71 7.12 25.08
N ASN A 161 6.79 6.67 24.44
CA ASN A 161 7.57 5.52 24.90
C ASN A 161 8.96 5.88 25.43
N CYS A 162 9.50 7.03 25.06
CA CYS A 162 10.77 7.54 25.58
C CYS A 162 10.54 8.72 26.55
N GLU A 163 10.05 9.83 26.05
CA GLU A 163 9.97 11.10 26.79
C GLU A 163 9.03 11.02 27.99
N ALA A 164 7.85 10.41 27.83
CA ALA A 164 6.91 10.18 28.94
C ALA A 164 7.48 9.27 30.04
N LYS A 165 8.55 8.51 29.76
CA LYS A 165 9.27 7.66 30.71
C LYS A 165 10.59 8.26 31.19
N GLY A 166 10.85 9.54 30.87
CA GLY A 166 12.08 10.24 31.27
C GLY A 166 13.32 9.82 30.47
N LEU A 167 13.16 9.12 29.34
CA LEU A 167 14.23 8.76 28.44
C LEU A 167 14.41 9.83 27.36
N PRO A 168 15.62 9.95 26.76
CA PRO A 168 15.85 10.91 25.68
C PRO A 168 14.98 10.63 24.47
N ALA A 169 14.51 11.68 23.78
CA ALA A 169 13.77 11.54 22.53
C ALA A 169 14.58 10.89 21.40
N ILE A 170 13.93 10.15 20.53
CA ILE A 170 14.52 9.68 19.27
C ILE A 170 14.90 10.88 18.41
N LYS A 171 16.09 10.83 17.79
CA LYS A 171 16.55 11.81 16.82
C LYS A 171 16.19 11.35 15.40
N VAL A 172 15.13 11.94 14.86
CA VAL A 172 14.66 11.61 13.51
C VAL A 172 15.56 12.23 12.44
N VAL A 173 16.07 11.42 11.52
CA VAL A 173 16.83 11.84 10.33
C VAL A 173 16.00 11.55 9.09
N GLY A 174 15.53 12.63 8.44
CA GLY A 174 14.79 12.53 7.19
C GLY A 174 15.72 12.27 6.00
N THR A 175 15.49 11.18 5.29
CA THR A 175 16.23 10.77 4.08
C THR A 175 15.40 10.96 2.81
N GLU A 176 16.02 10.83 1.62
CA GLU A 176 15.31 10.97 0.34
C GLU A 176 14.36 9.81 0.03
N GLY A 177 14.50 8.69 0.73
CA GLY A 177 13.67 7.51 0.60
C GLY A 177 14.18 6.37 1.45
N SER A 178 13.50 5.22 1.45
CA SER A 178 13.88 4.05 2.23
C SER A 178 15.24 3.47 1.80
N ALA A 179 15.59 3.56 0.53
CA ALA A 179 16.89 3.12 0.03
C ALA A 179 18.05 3.99 0.57
N ASP A 180 17.85 5.31 0.68
CA ASP A 180 18.83 6.22 1.27
C ASP A 180 18.95 5.98 2.79
N ALA A 181 17.83 5.82 3.51
CA ALA A 181 17.85 5.46 4.93
C ALA A 181 18.65 4.18 5.19
N ARG A 182 18.44 3.13 4.38
CA ARG A 182 19.19 1.88 4.45
C ARG A 182 20.69 2.07 4.16
N THR A 183 21.03 2.91 3.20
CA THR A 183 22.42 3.23 2.88
C THR A 183 23.10 3.93 4.06
N GLN A 184 22.46 4.93 4.64
CA GLN A 184 22.97 5.65 5.81
C GLN A 184 23.11 4.73 7.03
N LEU A 185 22.18 3.78 7.22
CA LEU A 185 22.26 2.75 8.25
C LEU A 185 23.47 1.83 8.05
N LYS A 186 23.69 1.33 6.83
CA LYS A 186 24.90 0.50 6.50
C LYS A 186 26.21 1.26 6.73
N GLN A 187 26.19 2.58 6.58
CA GLN A 187 27.38 3.45 6.77
C GLN A 187 27.55 3.89 8.24
N GLY A 188 26.66 3.48 9.15
CA GLY A 188 26.70 3.89 10.56
C GLY A 188 26.40 5.39 10.79
N ARG A 189 25.74 6.06 9.84
CA ARG A 189 25.31 7.47 10.00
C ARG A 189 24.04 7.60 10.82
N VAL A 190 23.25 6.53 10.88
CA VAL A 190 22.09 6.38 11.76
C VAL A 190 22.18 5.02 12.46
N ASP A 191 21.62 4.93 13.67
CA ASP A 191 21.69 3.75 14.53
C ASP A 191 20.66 2.68 14.11
N ALA A 192 19.51 3.12 13.63
CA ALA A 192 18.45 2.26 13.10
C ALA A 192 17.69 3.01 11.99
N ALA A 193 16.76 2.33 11.37
CA ALA A 193 15.89 2.93 10.35
C ALA A 193 14.44 2.46 10.50
N VAL A 194 13.52 3.16 9.82
CA VAL A 194 12.10 2.83 9.77
C VAL A 194 11.68 2.66 8.31
N GLN A 195 10.88 1.62 8.07
CA GLN A 195 10.09 1.49 6.84
C GLN A 195 8.87 0.61 7.10
N GLY A 196 8.05 0.38 6.09
CA GLY A 196 6.87 -0.47 6.20
C GLY A 196 7.24 -1.91 6.50
N SER A 197 6.50 -2.52 7.42
CA SER A 197 6.74 -3.90 7.88
C SER A 197 6.66 -4.92 6.75
N GLU A 198 5.87 -4.65 5.72
CA GLU A 198 5.71 -5.47 4.51
C GLU A 198 7.00 -5.57 3.68
N THR A 199 7.88 -4.59 3.78
CA THR A 199 9.11 -4.55 2.98
C THR A 199 10.30 -5.24 3.66
N LEU A 200 10.26 -5.44 4.98
CA LEU A 200 11.36 -5.96 5.77
C LEU A 200 11.70 -7.43 5.46
N PRO A 201 10.74 -8.35 5.26
CA PRO A 201 11.04 -9.72 4.86
C PRO A 201 11.80 -9.80 3.53
N TYR A 202 11.40 -8.99 2.54
CA TYR A 202 12.11 -8.90 1.27
C TYR A 202 13.54 -8.38 1.47
N LEU A 203 13.70 -7.28 2.20
CA LEU A 203 15.01 -6.72 2.52
C LEU A 203 15.94 -7.76 3.15
N MET A 204 15.46 -8.56 4.10
CA MET A 204 16.23 -9.60 4.76
C MET A 204 16.52 -10.80 3.86
N SER A 205 15.69 -11.05 2.86
CA SER A 205 15.92 -12.11 1.88
C SER A 205 17.03 -11.76 0.89
N VAL A 206 17.14 -10.47 0.52
CA VAL A 206 18.14 -9.97 -0.44
C VAL A 206 19.49 -9.73 0.25
N ASP A 207 19.48 -9.06 1.39
CA ASP A 207 20.67 -8.74 2.20
C ASP A 207 20.79 -9.71 3.39
N LYS A 208 20.91 -11.02 3.12
CA LYS A 208 20.91 -12.09 4.13
C LYS A 208 21.89 -11.83 5.26
N GLY A 209 21.37 -11.79 6.49
CA GLY A 209 22.16 -11.60 7.70
C GLY A 209 22.67 -10.18 7.94
N ALA A 210 22.31 -9.20 7.08
CA ALA A 210 22.72 -7.81 7.25
C ALA A 210 21.86 -7.05 8.25
N PHE A 211 20.57 -7.38 8.34
CA PHE A 211 19.58 -6.63 9.12
C PHE A 211 18.74 -7.52 10.03
N PHE A 212 18.11 -6.90 11.03
CA PHE A 212 17.10 -7.51 11.88
C PHE A 212 16.04 -6.48 12.24
N THR A 213 14.83 -6.93 12.56
CA THR A 213 13.73 -6.10 13.05
C THR A 213 13.86 -5.86 14.56
N ILE A 214 13.42 -4.69 15.02
CA ILE A 214 13.42 -4.33 16.44
C ILE A 214 11.96 -4.18 16.87
N GLY A 215 11.45 -5.21 17.55
CA GLY A 215 10.06 -5.30 17.96
C GLY A 215 9.09 -5.52 16.80
N GLU A 216 7.80 -5.46 17.14
CA GLU A 216 6.70 -5.50 16.17
C GLU A 216 6.47 -4.11 15.52
N PRO A 217 5.72 -4.01 14.42
CA PRO A 217 5.28 -2.73 13.89
C PRO A 217 4.61 -1.88 14.97
N TYR A 218 5.02 -0.62 15.09
CA TYR A 218 4.48 0.29 16.10
C TYR A 218 3.30 1.12 15.64
N THR A 219 2.93 1.01 14.37
CA THR A 219 1.66 1.50 13.81
C THR A 219 0.92 0.39 13.09
N ALA A 220 -0.38 0.57 12.90
CA ALA A 220 -1.22 -0.27 12.07
C ALA A 220 -2.01 0.63 11.13
N VAL A 221 -1.78 0.50 9.84
CA VAL A 221 -2.41 1.27 8.78
C VAL A 221 -2.79 0.37 7.61
N TYR A 222 -3.69 0.83 6.75
CA TYR A 222 -3.88 0.24 5.43
C TYR A 222 -3.01 0.95 4.41
N GLN A 223 -2.62 0.25 3.36
CA GLN A 223 -2.17 0.84 2.11
C GLN A 223 -3.27 0.68 1.08
N GLY A 224 -3.49 1.73 0.30
CA GLY A 224 -4.60 1.79 -0.65
C GLY A 224 -4.23 2.47 -1.95
N ILE A 225 -5.00 2.14 -2.98
CA ILE A 225 -5.03 2.87 -4.25
C ILE A 225 -5.76 4.19 -3.99
N GLY A 226 -5.11 5.32 -4.30
CA GLY A 226 -5.68 6.66 -4.10
C GLY A 226 -6.40 7.16 -5.35
N PHE A 227 -7.65 7.57 -5.19
CA PHE A 227 -8.50 8.15 -6.23
C PHE A 227 -8.85 9.59 -5.91
N ASP A 228 -9.08 10.41 -6.93
CA ASP A 228 -9.62 11.76 -6.77
C ASP A 228 -11.03 11.67 -6.16
N LYS A 229 -11.17 12.19 -4.96
CA LYS A 229 -12.43 12.17 -4.19
C LYS A 229 -13.59 12.82 -4.93
N THR A 230 -13.31 13.73 -5.86
CA THR A 230 -14.33 14.42 -6.66
C THR A 230 -14.80 13.63 -7.88
N LYS A 231 -14.16 12.48 -8.19
CA LYS A 231 -14.41 11.62 -9.35
C LYS A 231 -14.54 10.15 -8.93
N PRO A 232 -15.62 9.78 -8.26
CA PRO A 232 -15.75 8.46 -7.64
C PRO A 232 -15.91 7.29 -8.64
N GLU A 233 -16.23 7.56 -9.90
CA GLU A 233 -16.59 6.54 -10.88
C GLU A 233 -15.43 5.54 -11.12
N LEU A 234 -14.19 6.04 -11.24
CA LEU A 234 -13.03 5.17 -11.42
C LEU A 234 -12.77 4.32 -10.18
N ARG A 235 -12.89 4.89 -8.99
CA ARG A 235 -12.79 4.16 -7.73
C ARG A 235 -13.82 3.03 -7.66
N ASP A 236 -15.07 3.32 -8.01
CA ASP A 236 -16.17 2.35 -7.92
C ASP A 236 -15.95 1.18 -8.91
N ALA A 237 -15.44 1.44 -10.12
CA ALA A 237 -15.02 0.39 -11.05
C ALA A 237 -13.86 -0.46 -10.49
N TYR A 238 -12.88 0.17 -9.84
CA TYR A 238 -11.75 -0.54 -9.21
C TYR A 238 -12.18 -1.38 -8.00
N ILE A 239 -13.21 -0.97 -7.26
CA ILE A 239 -13.84 -1.77 -6.19
C ILE A 239 -14.36 -3.09 -6.77
N ASP A 240 -15.12 -3.05 -7.85
CA ASP A 240 -15.64 -4.24 -8.50
C ASP A 240 -14.52 -5.11 -9.07
N GLY A 241 -13.48 -4.47 -9.62
CA GLY A 241 -12.27 -5.14 -10.09
C GLY A 241 -11.53 -5.88 -8.97
N LEU A 242 -11.29 -5.23 -7.84
CA LEU A 242 -10.60 -5.85 -6.68
C LEU A 242 -11.43 -7.00 -6.09
N LYS A 243 -12.75 -6.82 -5.97
CA LYS A 243 -13.66 -7.87 -5.54
C LYS A 243 -13.54 -9.10 -6.45
N ALA A 244 -13.56 -8.91 -7.76
CA ALA A 244 -13.40 -10.00 -8.72
C ALA A 244 -12.04 -10.71 -8.60
N LEU A 245 -10.93 -9.96 -8.37
CA LEU A 245 -9.61 -10.56 -8.14
C LEU A 245 -9.54 -11.35 -6.83
N MET A 246 -10.25 -10.92 -5.78
CA MET A 246 -10.35 -11.66 -4.53
C MET A 246 -11.16 -12.94 -4.72
N GLU A 247 -12.29 -12.89 -5.41
CA GLU A 247 -13.20 -14.03 -5.65
C GLU A 247 -12.56 -15.10 -6.56
N ASN A 248 -11.81 -14.70 -7.60
CA ASN A 248 -11.14 -15.64 -8.51
C ASN A 248 -9.76 -16.11 -8.02
N GLY A 249 -9.27 -15.60 -6.88
CA GLY A 249 -8.01 -15.99 -6.26
C GLY A 249 -6.75 -15.32 -6.82
N GLU A 250 -6.85 -14.44 -7.83
CA GLU A 250 -5.69 -13.77 -8.40
C GLU A 250 -5.04 -12.79 -7.40
N TYR A 251 -5.85 -12.09 -6.59
CA TYR A 251 -5.35 -11.27 -5.48
C TYR A 251 -4.43 -12.08 -4.55
N LYS A 252 -4.90 -13.25 -4.07
CA LYS A 252 -4.09 -14.13 -3.22
C LYS A 252 -2.82 -14.59 -3.93
N LYS A 253 -2.91 -14.97 -5.19
CA LYS A 253 -1.76 -15.43 -5.98
C LYS A 253 -0.69 -14.34 -6.11
N ILE A 254 -1.08 -13.09 -6.33
CA ILE A 254 -0.17 -11.94 -6.37
C ILE A 254 0.54 -11.77 -5.02
N PHE A 255 -0.19 -11.76 -3.90
CA PHE A 255 0.39 -11.65 -2.58
C PHE A 255 1.34 -12.80 -2.24
N THR A 256 0.97 -14.03 -2.60
CA THR A 256 1.83 -15.22 -2.43
C THR A 256 3.13 -15.13 -3.24
N LYS A 257 3.06 -14.62 -4.48
CA LYS A 257 4.25 -14.39 -5.31
C LYS A 257 5.28 -13.51 -4.60
N TRP A 258 4.81 -12.52 -3.83
CA TRP A 258 5.67 -11.55 -3.14
C TRP A 258 5.93 -11.89 -1.67
N GLY A 259 5.36 -13.00 -1.15
CA GLY A 259 5.52 -13.44 0.26
C GLY A 259 4.82 -12.52 1.26
N LEU A 260 3.71 -11.91 0.85
CA LEU A 260 2.96 -10.90 1.61
C LEU A 260 1.55 -11.38 2.03
N GLU A 261 1.30 -12.70 2.09
CA GLU A 261 0.00 -13.25 2.46
C GLU A 261 -0.50 -12.77 3.82
N GLY A 262 0.42 -12.53 4.76
CA GLY A 262 0.08 -12.01 6.10
C GLY A 262 -0.47 -10.58 6.10
N ALA A 263 -0.24 -9.83 5.01
CA ALA A 263 -0.72 -8.47 4.85
C ALA A 263 -2.06 -8.36 4.11
N MET A 264 -2.59 -9.48 3.60
CA MET A 264 -3.84 -9.51 2.84
C MET A 264 -5.03 -9.00 3.67
N LEU A 265 -6.00 -8.42 2.96
CA LEU A 265 -7.33 -8.09 3.49
C LEU A 265 -8.29 -9.24 3.23
N ASP A 266 -9.31 -9.35 4.08
CA ASP A 266 -10.38 -10.36 4.02
C ASP A 266 -11.65 -9.84 3.32
N GLY A 267 -11.60 -8.64 2.77
CA GLY A 267 -12.73 -8.00 2.08
C GLY A 267 -12.35 -6.64 1.50
N ILE A 268 -13.35 -5.93 1.03
CA ILE A 268 -13.20 -4.58 0.48
C ILE A 268 -13.22 -3.53 1.60
N TYR A 269 -12.22 -2.68 1.62
CA TYR A 269 -12.10 -1.57 2.55
C TYR A 269 -11.95 -0.26 1.78
N ILE A 270 -12.65 0.78 2.24
CA ILE A 270 -12.58 2.12 1.67
C ILE A 270 -12.34 3.11 2.80
N ASN A 271 -11.27 3.89 2.70
CA ASN A 271 -10.90 4.85 3.73
C ASN A 271 -10.79 4.19 5.12
N GLY A 272 -10.24 2.96 5.19
CA GLY A 272 -10.08 2.19 6.42
C GLY A 272 -11.34 1.50 6.95
N GLU A 273 -12.47 1.61 6.26
CA GLU A 273 -13.75 1.04 6.67
C GLU A 273 -14.16 -0.12 5.76
N ALA A 274 -14.53 -1.25 6.39
CA ALA A 274 -15.03 -2.42 5.66
C ALA A 274 -16.33 -2.08 4.92
N ARG A 275 -16.39 -2.35 3.63
CA ARG A 275 -17.60 -2.23 2.82
C ARG A 275 -18.35 -3.57 2.82
N LYS A 276 -19.61 -3.52 3.25
CA LYS A 276 -20.51 -4.69 3.28
C LYS A 276 -21.01 -5.06 1.89
#